data_13145fa14414ef758786596ae4a5230f
#
_entry.id   13145fa14414ef758786596ae4a5230f
#
_cell.length_a   1.000
_cell.length_b   1.000
_cell.length_c   1.000
_cell.angle_alpha   90.00
_cell.angle_beta   90.00
_cell.angle_gamma   90.00
#
_symmetry.space_group_name_H-M   'P 1'
#
loop_
_entity.id
_entity.type
_entity.pdbx_description
1 polymer ?
#
loop_
_entity_poly.entity_id
_entity_poly.type
_entity_poly.pdbx_seq_one_letter_code
_entity_poly.pdbx_strand_id
1 'polypeptide(L)'
;NHYHESVNQTQDYAYSDFCIGQVAGTLGKAELEASYHFRSLNYRQLIDKTNGFLRSKDAKGQFRPNFDPLNWGEDYTEGSSYQNSFACYHDILGYIRLTGGKTSFAKRLETLCNQEPQFKVHAYGFEIHEMSELAALDFGQIAISNQPSFHLPYLYHYIGQPHFGQLILKNLLNHAFTQEGYPGDEDNGSMSSWYLLNSLGIYPVTPGTGQYLIGIPNLDKACLHLPRGKQIVINCKGNVPQYQFVTKLDFNHHPYHKLYLTHDDLVKGCQLDFQLGLVPPQIHYCSADLPFSLTT
;
A
#
# COMPACT_ATOMS: atom_id res chain seq x y z
N ASN A 1 -21.68 -20.73 10.59
CA ASN A 1 -22.06 -19.33 10.36
C ASN A 1 -20.87 -18.67 9.66
N HIS A 2 -21.00 -18.40 8.37
CA HIS A 2 -20.05 -17.57 7.67
C HIS A 2 -20.45 -16.13 7.94
N TYR A 3 -19.55 -15.37 8.53
CA TYR A 3 -19.73 -13.93 8.68
C TYR A 3 -19.47 -13.26 7.33
N HIS A 4 -20.33 -12.35 6.96
CA HIS A 4 -20.14 -11.50 5.79
C HIS A 4 -18.84 -10.71 5.95
N GLU A 5 -18.03 -10.57 4.88
CA GLU A 5 -16.76 -9.80 4.85
C GLU A 5 -15.73 -10.22 5.90
N SER A 6 -15.71 -11.50 6.24
CA SER A 6 -14.91 -12.00 7.37
C SER A 6 -13.40 -11.85 7.15
N VAL A 7 -12.93 -11.78 5.92
CA VAL A 7 -11.50 -11.54 5.61
C VAL A 7 -11.14 -10.10 5.98
N ASN A 8 -11.88 -9.11 5.47
CA ASN A 8 -11.65 -7.70 5.79
C ASN A 8 -11.78 -7.43 7.28
N GLN A 9 -12.85 -7.91 7.92
CA GLN A 9 -13.04 -7.74 9.37
C GLN A 9 -11.85 -8.29 10.17
N THR A 10 -11.32 -9.44 9.79
CA THR A 10 -10.14 -10.01 10.47
C THR A 10 -8.89 -9.15 10.25
N GLN A 11 -8.68 -8.63 9.05
CA GLN A 11 -7.56 -7.75 8.74
C GLN A 11 -7.68 -6.42 9.50
N ASP A 12 -8.86 -5.82 9.52
CA ASP A 12 -9.14 -4.54 10.19
C ASP A 12 -8.93 -4.65 11.70
N TYR A 13 -9.42 -5.74 12.31
CA TYR A 13 -9.15 -5.99 13.73
C TYR A 13 -7.67 -6.24 13.99
N ALA A 14 -6.98 -6.97 13.11
CA ALA A 14 -5.55 -7.20 13.25
C ALA A 14 -4.75 -5.89 13.16
N TYR A 15 -5.11 -5.01 12.22
CA TYR A 15 -4.46 -3.70 12.11
C TYR A 15 -4.82 -2.78 13.29
N SER A 16 -6.06 -2.78 13.75
CA SER A 16 -6.48 -2.05 14.95
C SER A 16 -5.74 -2.52 16.20
N ASP A 17 -5.59 -3.83 16.38
CA ASP A 17 -4.80 -4.41 17.48
C ASP A 17 -3.33 -3.96 17.37
N PHE A 18 -2.73 -3.92 16.20
CA PHE A 18 -1.39 -3.37 15.99
C PHE A 18 -1.31 -1.89 16.45
N CYS A 19 -2.24 -1.05 16.03
CA CYS A 19 -2.27 0.36 16.43
C CYS A 19 -2.42 0.54 17.95
N ILE A 20 -3.25 -0.27 18.61
CA ILE A 20 -3.40 -0.28 20.07
C ILE A 20 -2.07 -0.70 20.73
N GLY A 21 -1.38 -1.71 20.17
CA GLY A 21 -0.06 -2.12 20.62
C GLY A 21 0.95 -0.97 20.56
N GLN A 22 1.01 -0.22 19.46
CA GLN A 22 1.89 0.93 19.30
C GLN A 22 1.63 2.03 20.36
N VAL A 23 0.33 2.33 20.62
CA VAL A 23 -0.05 3.27 21.68
C VAL A 23 0.36 2.74 23.06
N ALA A 24 0.13 1.45 23.32
CA ALA A 24 0.53 0.82 24.60
C ALA A 24 2.05 0.90 24.84
N GLY A 25 2.85 0.65 23.80
CA GLY A 25 4.32 0.80 23.85
C GLY A 25 4.74 2.23 24.16
N THR A 26 4.15 3.21 23.50
CA THR A 26 4.39 4.64 23.74
C THR A 26 4.07 5.05 25.19
N LEU A 27 3.05 4.42 25.80
CA LEU A 27 2.64 4.63 27.19
C LEU A 27 3.40 3.77 28.20
N GLY A 28 4.42 3.01 27.77
CA GLY A 28 5.23 2.13 28.63
C GLY A 28 4.48 0.90 29.15
N LYS A 29 3.39 0.46 28.50
CA LYS A 29 2.57 -0.67 28.92
C LYS A 29 2.97 -1.95 28.16
N ALA A 30 4.15 -2.48 28.46
CA ALA A 30 4.80 -3.55 27.70
C ALA A 30 3.95 -4.84 27.58
N GLU A 31 3.22 -5.25 28.61
CA GLU A 31 2.36 -6.45 28.57
C GLU A 31 1.19 -6.27 27.59
N LEU A 32 0.58 -5.07 27.56
CA LEU A 32 -0.49 -4.75 26.62
C LEU A 32 0.07 -4.66 25.18
N GLU A 33 1.22 -4.01 25.02
CA GLU A 33 1.91 -3.95 23.72
C GLU A 33 2.13 -5.35 23.15
N ALA A 34 2.75 -6.25 23.92
CA ALA A 34 3.02 -7.61 23.51
C ALA A 34 1.74 -8.39 23.17
N SER A 35 0.70 -8.25 24.01
CA SER A 35 -0.59 -8.91 23.81
C SER A 35 -1.27 -8.45 22.51
N TYR A 36 -1.32 -7.16 22.25
CA TYR A 36 -1.95 -6.61 21.06
C TYR A 36 -1.14 -6.87 19.79
N HIS A 37 0.19 -6.80 19.85
CA HIS A 37 1.04 -7.21 18.72
C HIS A 37 0.87 -8.69 18.39
N PHE A 38 0.71 -9.57 19.39
CA PHE A 38 0.39 -10.99 19.14
C PHE A 38 -0.97 -11.17 18.45
N ARG A 39 -2.01 -10.47 18.91
CA ARG A 39 -3.36 -10.50 18.32
C ARG A 39 -3.37 -9.95 16.89
N SER A 40 -2.56 -8.94 16.61
CA SER A 40 -2.46 -8.35 15.27
C SER A 40 -2.00 -9.34 14.20
N LEU A 41 -1.43 -10.47 14.57
CA LEU A 41 -1.03 -11.53 13.66
C LEU A 41 -2.17 -12.51 13.32
N ASN A 42 -3.39 -12.31 13.81
CA ASN A 42 -4.51 -13.22 13.57
C ASN A 42 -4.90 -13.36 12.10
N TYR A 43 -4.65 -12.34 11.26
CA TYR A 43 -4.86 -12.40 9.81
C TYR A 43 -4.13 -13.61 9.17
N ARG A 44 -3.02 -14.07 9.77
CA ARG A 44 -2.20 -15.19 9.26
C ARG A 44 -2.97 -16.50 9.17
N GLN A 45 -4.01 -16.66 10.00
CA GLN A 45 -4.86 -17.84 9.96
C GLN A 45 -5.67 -17.96 8.67
N LEU A 46 -5.89 -16.84 7.97
CA LEU A 46 -6.65 -16.77 6.72
C LEU A 46 -5.79 -17.03 5.48
N ILE A 47 -4.45 -17.09 5.62
CA ILE A 47 -3.55 -17.28 4.50
C ILE A 47 -3.72 -18.68 3.90
N ASP A 48 -4.14 -18.75 2.64
CA ASP A 48 -4.04 -19.96 1.84
C ASP A 48 -2.64 -20.04 1.20
N LYS A 49 -1.79 -20.89 1.76
CA LYS A 49 -0.40 -21.03 1.31
C LYS A 49 -0.27 -21.58 -0.11
N THR A 50 -1.32 -22.15 -0.68
CA THR A 50 -1.29 -22.74 -2.03
C THR A 50 -1.34 -21.66 -3.12
N ASN A 51 -2.03 -20.57 -2.86
CA ASN A 51 -2.22 -19.46 -3.82
C ASN A 51 -1.78 -18.09 -3.30
N GLY A 52 -1.58 -17.97 -1.98
CA GLY A 52 -1.15 -16.74 -1.32
C GLY A 52 -2.27 -15.75 -1.01
N PHE A 53 -3.52 -16.04 -1.32
CA PHE A 53 -4.65 -15.18 -0.95
C PHE A 53 -5.10 -15.41 0.50
N LEU A 54 -5.74 -14.40 1.09
CA LEU A 54 -6.46 -14.54 2.34
C LEU A 54 -7.87 -15.01 2.03
N ARG A 55 -8.32 -16.06 2.69
CA ARG A 55 -9.62 -16.69 2.45
C ARG A 55 -10.34 -16.94 3.76
N SER A 56 -11.68 -16.85 3.74
CA SER A 56 -12.50 -17.18 4.90
C SER A 56 -12.42 -18.66 5.24
N LYS A 57 -12.61 -18.94 6.53
CA LYS A 57 -12.67 -20.29 7.09
C LYS A 57 -13.96 -20.51 7.87
N ASP A 58 -14.41 -21.74 7.88
CA ASP A 58 -15.49 -22.19 8.77
C ASP A 58 -15.00 -22.38 10.22
N ALA A 59 -15.91 -22.72 11.11
CA ALA A 59 -15.61 -22.99 12.52
C ALA A 59 -14.68 -24.21 12.75
N LYS A 60 -14.50 -25.05 11.75
CA LYS A 60 -13.56 -26.18 11.76
C LYS A 60 -12.18 -25.82 11.20
N GLY A 61 -11.98 -24.55 10.78
CA GLY A 61 -10.75 -24.07 10.19
C GLY A 61 -10.54 -24.46 8.73
N GLN A 62 -11.59 -24.91 8.03
CA GLN A 62 -11.53 -25.28 6.63
C GLN A 62 -11.85 -24.07 5.77
N PHE A 63 -11.06 -23.86 4.70
CA PHE A 63 -11.32 -22.80 3.73
C PHE A 63 -12.65 -23.03 3.01
N ARG A 64 -13.35 -21.95 2.72
CA ARG A 64 -14.56 -21.98 1.89
C ARG A 64 -14.25 -22.64 0.54
N PRO A 65 -15.05 -23.60 0.06
CA PRO A 65 -14.85 -24.25 -1.23
C PRO A 65 -15.15 -23.28 -2.40
N ASN A 66 -14.80 -23.70 -3.61
CA ASN A 66 -15.09 -22.99 -4.87
C ASN A 66 -14.52 -21.55 -4.90
N PHE A 67 -13.31 -21.38 -4.40
CA PHE A 67 -12.63 -20.10 -4.40
C PHE A 67 -12.30 -19.63 -5.82
N ASP A 68 -12.73 -18.43 -6.14
CA ASP A 68 -12.33 -17.72 -7.35
C ASP A 68 -11.80 -16.34 -6.96
N PRO A 69 -10.55 -15.99 -7.30
CA PRO A 69 -9.95 -14.73 -6.88
C PRO A 69 -10.59 -13.47 -7.48
N LEU A 70 -11.43 -13.61 -8.51
CA LEU A 70 -12.16 -12.52 -9.15
C LEU A 70 -13.56 -12.28 -8.55
N ASN A 71 -14.01 -13.12 -7.61
CA ASN A 71 -15.29 -12.94 -6.95
C ASN A 71 -15.27 -11.72 -6.03
N TRP A 72 -16.24 -10.83 -6.22
CA TRP A 72 -16.43 -9.63 -5.39
C TRP A 72 -17.45 -9.88 -4.28
N GLY A 73 -17.19 -9.28 -3.11
CA GLY A 73 -18.05 -9.42 -1.93
C GLY A 73 -17.88 -10.74 -1.20
N GLU A 74 -18.89 -11.14 -0.43
CA GLU A 74 -18.95 -12.32 0.42
C GLU A 74 -17.89 -12.35 1.53
N ASP A 75 -16.64 -12.64 1.19
CA ASP A 75 -15.50 -12.65 2.10
C ASP A 75 -14.80 -11.30 2.20
N TYR A 76 -15.03 -10.42 1.20
CA TYR A 76 -14.34 -9.16 0.99
C TYR A 76 -15.31 -7.98 0.90
N THR A 77 -14.85 -6.82 1.36
CA THR A 77 -15.57 -5.55 1.24
C THR A 77 -15.10 -4.84 -0.02
N GLU A 78 -16.01 -4.41 -0.87
CA GLU A 78 -15.78 -3.54 -2.05
C GLU A 78 -14.57 -3.95 -2.88
N GLY A 79 -14.46 -5.24 -3.15
CA GLY A 79 -13.34 -5.80 -3.89
C GLY A 79 -13.37 -7.31 -3.96
N SER A 80 -12.34 -7.85 -4.57
CA SER A 80 -12.02 -9.26 -4.65
C SER A 80 -10.82 -9.60 -3.78
N SER A 81 -10.35 -10.84 -3.87
CA SER A 81 -9.12 -11.24 -3.20
C SER A 81 -7.87 -10.48 -3.68
N TYR A 82 -7.87 -9.96 -4.91
CA TYR A 82 -6.74 -9.19 -5.45
C TYR A 82 -6.54 -7.87 -4.73
N GLN A 83 -7.60 -7.11 -4.45
CA GLN A 83 -7.52 -5.85 -3.73
C GLN A 83 -7.28 -6.07 -2.24
N ASN A 84 -7.93 -7.08 -1.65
CA ASN A 84 -8.04 -7.20 -0.20
C ASN A 84 -6.99 -8.11 0.46
N SER A 85 -6.41 -9.11 -0.25
CA SER A 85 -5.49 -10.06 0.41
C SER A 85 -4.19 -9.45 0.92
N PHE A 86 -3.82 -8.25 0.48
CA PHE A 86 -2.57 -7.60 0.85
C PHE A 86 -2.72 -6.56 1.98
N ALA A 87 -3.92 -6.40 2.55
CA ALA A 87 -4.24 -5.41 3.58
C ALA A 87 -3.72 -5.76 4.99
N CYS A 88 -2.59 -6.47 5.08
CA CYS A 88 -1.85 -6.71 6.32
C CYS A 88 -0.73 -5.66 6.49
N TYR A 89 -1.10 -4.40 6.41
CA TYR A 89 -0.19 -3.23 6.35
C TYR A 89 0.96 -3.26 7.35
N HIS A 90 0.70 -3.73 8.57
CA HIS A 90 1.66 -3.76 9.67
C HIS A 90 2.65 -4.94 9.59
N ASP A 91 2.41 -5.95 8.74
CA ASP A 91 3.22 -7.19 8.72
C ASP A 91 3.45 -7.76 7.31
N ILE A 92 3.73 -6.90 6.35
CA ILE A 92 3.92 -7.29 4.94
C ILE A 92 5.08 -8.29 4.77
N LEU A 93 6.22 -8.10 5.46
CA LEU A 93 7.33 -9.07 5.37
C LEU A 93 6.96 -10.43 5.96
N GLY A 94 6.18 -10.45 7.05
CA GLY A 94 5.62 -11.70 7.59
C GLY A 94 4.71 -12.41 6.60
N TYR A 95 3.82 -11.69 5.94
CA TYR A 95 2.99 -12.22 4.87
C TYR A 95 3.83 -12.78 3.70
N ILE A 96 4.83 -12.02 3.23
CA ILE A 96 5.74 -12.44 2.16
C ILE A 96 6.40 -13.79 2.51
N ARG A 97 6.94 -13.93 3.73
CA ARG A 97 7.56 -15.19 4.17
C ARG A 97 6.59 -16.36 4.18
N LEU A 98 5.38 -16.14 4.70
CA LEU A 98 4.37 -17.19 4.83
C LEU A 98 3.79 -17.64 3.48
N THR A 99 3.94 -16.84 2.44
CA THR A 99 3.38 -17.09 1.11
C THR A 99 4.44 -17.37 0.04
N GLY A 100 5.61 -17.90 0.43
CA GLY A 100 6.63 -18.41 -0.48
C GLY A 100 7.78 -17.43 -0.79
N GLY A 101 7.93 -16.36 0.01
CA GLY A 101 9.07 -15.45 -0.07
C GLY A 101 8.99 -14.42 -1.19
N LYS A 102 10.05 -13.61 -1.32
CA LYS A 102 10.09 -12.45 -2.22
C LYS A 102 9.83 -12.78 -3.69
N THR A 103 10.36 -13.90 -4.20
CA THR A 103 10.18 -14.31 -5.59
C THR A 103 8.72 -14.65 -5.91
N SER A 104 8.06 -15.40 -5.03
CA SER A 104 6.64 -15.73 -5.19
C SER A 104 5.76 -14.51 -5.05
N PHE A 105 6.13 -13.60 -4.15
CA PHE A 105 5.41 -12.33 -3.95
C PHE A 105 5.54 -11.41 -5.18
N ALA A 106 6.74 -11.26 -5.74
CA ALA A 106 6.96 -10.50 -6.97
C ALA A 106 6.07 -10.98 -8.12
N LYS A 107 5.99 -12.31 -8.33
CA LYS A 107 5.11 -12.89 -9.36
C LYS A 107 3.62 -12.59 -9.11
N ARG A 108 3.17 -12.60 -7.85
CA ARG A 108 1.78 -12.22 -7.54
C ARG A 108 1.49 -10.76 -7.81
N LEU A 109 2.45 -9.85 -7.48
CA LEU A 109 2.32 -8.44 -7.82
C LEU A 109 2.33 -8.23 -9.34
N GLU A 110 3.18 -8.95 -10.07
CA GLU A 110 3.20 -8.92 -11.53
C GLU A 110 1.86 -9.37 -12.11
N THR A 111 1.28 -10.47 -11.59
CA THR A 111 -0.05 -10.93 -12.00
C THR A 111 -1.12 -9.88 -11.70
N LEU A 112 -1.12 -9.32 -10.49
CA LEU A 112 -2.05 -8.28 -10.07
C LEU A 112 -2.01 -7.05 -11.00
N CYS A 113 -0.82 -6.62 -11.42
CA CYS A 113 -0.64 -5.43 -12.24
C CYS A 113 -0.90 -5.64 -13.73
N ASN A 114 -0.70 -6.87 -14.24
CA ASN A 114 -0.76 -7.15 -15.68
C ASN A 114 -1.98 -8.01 -16.10
N GLN A 115 -2.75 -8.53 -15.15
CA GLN A 115 -3.97 -9.25 -15.47
C GLN A 115 -5.02 -8.28 -16.03
N GLU A 116 -5.78 -8.70 -17.03
CA GLU A 116 -6.93 -7.93 -17.48
C GLU A 116 -7.83 -7.53 -16.31
N PRO A 117 -8.38 -6.32 -16.29
CA PRO A 117 -9.23 -5.83 -15.19
C PRO A 117 -10.62 -6.51 -15.26
N GLN A 118 -10.66 -7.77 -14.83
CA GLN A 118 -11.87 -8.58 -14.79
C GLN A 118 -12.41 -8.69 -13.38
N PHE A 119 -13.72 -8.80 -13.28
CA PHE A 119 -14.42 -9.04 -12.01
C PHE A 119 -15.58 -10.01 -12.21
N LYS A 120 -16.01 -10.63 -11.12
CA LYS A 120 -17.25 -11.40 -11.05
C LYS A 120 -18.12 -10.80 -9.96
N VAL A 121 -19.31 -10.39 -10.35
CA VAL A 121 -20.30 -9.74 -9.47
C VAL A 121 -20.58 -10.55 -8.19
N HIS A 122 -20.67 -11.87 -8.33
CA HIS A 122 -20.80 -12.85 -7.24
C HIS A 122 -21.80 -12.45 -6.16
N ALA A 123 -21.32 -12.14 -4.93
CA ALA A 123 -22.22 -11.92 -3.78
C ALA A 123 -22.98 -10.59 -3.82
N TYR A 124 -22.57 -9.62 -4.59
CA TYR A 124 -23.32 -8.38 -4.77
C TYR A 124 -24.62 -8.56 -5.56
N GLY A 125 -24.68 -9.58 -6.45
CA GLY A 125 -25.86 -9.86 -7.28
C GLY A 125 -26.11 -8.86 -8.40
N PHE A 126 -25.39 -7.73 -8.43
CA PHE A 126 -25.39 -6.70 -9.47
C PHE A 126 -24.00 -6.03 -9.51
N GLU A 127 -23.71 -5.37 -10.62
CA GLU A 127 -22.46 -4.61 -10.79
C GLU A 127 -22.52 -3.32 -9.96
N ILE A 128 -21.58 -3.13 -9.06
CA ILE A 128 -21.38 -1.88 -8.32
C ILE A 128 -20.36 -0.99 -9.05
N HIS A 129 -20.34 0.32 -8.76
CA HIS A 129 -19.56 1.28 -9.54
C HIS A 129 -18.06 1.01 -9.50
N GLU A 130 -17.50 0.50 -8.40
CA GLU A 130 -16.07 0.18 -8.27
C GLU A 130 -15.64 -0.94 -9.24
N MET A 131 -16.54 -1.83 -9.63
CA MET A 131 -16.28 -2.87 -10.64
C MET A 131 -16.14 -2.24 -12.03
N SER A 132 -17.05 -1.34 -12.38
CA SER A 132 -17.02 -0.61 -13.65
C SER A 132 -15.80 0.30 -13.74
N GLU A 133 -15.46 0.97 -12.65
CA GLU A 133 -14.29 1.84 -12.52
C GLU A 133 -12.99 1.06 -12.66
N LEU A 134 -12.86 -0.12 -12.01
CA LEU A 134 -11.73 -1.02 -12.20
C LEU A 134 -11.52 -1.35 -13.68
N ALA A 135 -12.61 -1.73 -14.37
CA ALA A 135 -12.55 -2.11 -15.78
C ALA A 135 -12.21 -0.91 -16.69
N ALA A 136 -12.76 0.27 -16.38
CA ALA A 136 -12.56 1.49 -17.17
C ALA A 136 -11.12 2.04 -17.05
N LEU A 137 -10.49 1.89 -15.90
CA LEU A 137 -9.14 2.41 -15.64
C LEU A 137 -8.04 1.58 -16.30
N ASP A 138 -8.25 0.28 -16.51
CA ASP A 138 -7.31 -0.66 -17.16
C ASP A 138 -5.89 -0.68 -16.52
N PHE A 139 -5.83 -0.71 -15.20
CA PHE A 139 -4.58 -0.87 -14.43
C PHE A 139 -4.48 -2.26 -13.77
N GLY A 140 -4.77 -3.31 -14.54
CA GLY A 140 -4.81 -4.68 -14.01
C GLY A 140 -5.88 -4.82 -12.94
N GLN A 141 -5.52 -5.40 -11.81
CA GLN A 141 -6.39 -5.53 -10.64
C GLN A 141 -6.18 -4.41 -9.59
N ILE A 142 -5.51 -3.31 -9.97
CA ILE A 142 -5.36 -2.12 -9.11
C ILE A 142 -6.59 -1.24 -9.28
N ALA A 143 -7.59 -1.42 -8.43
CA ALA A 143 -8.80 -0.61 -8.38
C ALA A 143 -8.53 0.71 -7.62
N ILE A 144 -7.74 1.62 -8.22
CA ILE A 144 -7.36 2.88 -7.54
C ILE A 144 -8.56 3.80 -7.30
N SER A 145 -9.70 3.50 -7.87
CA SER A 145 -10.97 4.18 -7.58
C SER A 145 -11.44 3.96 -6.14
N ASN A 146 -10.88 2.98 -5.41
CA ASN A 146 -11.30 2.66 -4.05
C ASN A 146 -10.10 2.37 -3.12
N GLN A 147 -10.29 2.60 -1.81
CA GLN A 147 -9.26 2.55 -0.76
C GLN A 147 -8.53 1.21 -0.63
N PRO A 148 -9.14 0.04 -0.83
CA PRO A 148 -8.44 -1.24 -0.75
C PRO A 148 -7.19 -1.34 -1.63
N SER A 149 -7.11 -0.54 -2.70
CA SER A 149 -5.98 -0.54 -3.64
C SER A 149 -4.91 0.52 -3.37
N PHE A 150 -5.11 1.45 -2.45
CA PHE A 150 -4.23 2.61 -2.25
C PHE A 150 -2.78 2.25 -1.91
N HIS A 151 -2.57 1.14 -1.24
CA HIS A 151 -1.24 0.67 -0.81
C HIS A 151 -0.55 -0.24 -1.83
N LEU A 152 -1.29 -0.80 -2.79
CA LEU A 152 -0.79 -1.85 -3.69
C LEU A 152 0.49 -1.46 -4.44
N PRO A 153 0.65 -0.25 -5.00
CA PRO A 153 1.88 0.14 -5.67
C PRO A 153 3.11 0.12 -4.77
N TYR A 154 2.92 0.33 -3.47
CA TYR A 154 4.00 0.38 -2.49
C TYR A 154 4.49 -0.99 -2.01
N LEU A 155 3.78 -2.07 -2.34
CA LEU A 155 4.16 -3.43 -1.94
C LEU A 155 5.53 -3.85 -2.52
N TYR A 156 5.94 -3.31 -3.65
CA TYR A 156 7.25 -3.53 -4.24
C TYR A 156 8.41 -3.03 -3.37
N HIS A 157 8.18 -2.07 -2.48
CA HIS A 157 9.19 -1.55 -1.55
C HIS A 157 9.68 -2.64 -0.59
N TYR A 158 8.79 -3.51 -0.13
CA TYR A 158 9.09 -4.58 0.82
C TYR A 158 9.97 -5.69 0.24
N ILE A 159 10.08 -5.77 -1.09
CA ILE A 159 10.96 -6.71 -1.78
C ILE A 159 12.20 -6.04 -2.39
N GLY A 160 12.39 -4.74 -2.13
CA GLY A 160 13.53 -3.96 -2.64
C GLY A 160 13.46 -3.63 -4.14
N GLN A 161 12.26 -3.56 -4.69
CA GLN A 161 12.00 -3.24 -6.11
C GLN A 161 11.10 -2.01 -6.28
N PRO A 162 11.40 -0.86 -5.65
CA PRO A 162 10.52 0.32 -5.63
C PRO A 162 10.22 0.87 -7.02
N HIS A 163 11.08 0.62 -8.00
CA HIS A 163 10.93 1.10 -9.37
C HIS A 163 9.63 0.61 -10.04
N PHE A 164 9.18 -0.61 -9.77
CA PHE A 164 7.89 -1.07 -10.29
C PHE A 164 6.72 -0.29 -9.67
N GLY A 165 6.77 -0.03 -8.36
CA GLY A 165 5.80 0.83 -7.70
C GLY A 165 5.81 2.26 -8.24
N GLN A 166 6.99 2.84 -8.50
CA GLN A 166 7.13 4.17 -9.06
C GLN A 166 6.52 4.28 -10.46
N LEU A 167 6.75 3.25 -11.31
CA LEU A 167 6.15 3.17 -12.63
C LEU A 167 4.60 3.20 -12.55
N ILE A 168 4.03 2.39 -11.66
CA ILE A 168 2.58 2.34 -11.44
C ILE A 168 2.07 3.68 -10.94
N LEU A 169 2.69 4.24 -9.89
CA LEU A 169 2.29 5.51 -9.30
C LEU A 169 2.32 6.66 -10.32
N LYS A 170 3.38 6.74 -11.13
CA LYS A 170 3.50 7.78 -12.15
C LYS A 170 2.39 7.68 -13.20
N ASN A 171 2.07 6.45 -13.62
CA ASN A 171 0.98 6.23 -14.57
C ASN A 171 -0.39 6.53 -13.95
N LEU A 172 -0.66 6.07 -12.72
CA LEU A 172 -1.91 6.39 -12.02
C LEU A 172 -2.10 7.90 -11.86
N LEU A 173 -1.08 8.63 -11.39
CA LEU A 173 -1.16 10.08 -11.20
C LEU A 173 -1.39 10.85 -12.51
N ASN A 174 -0.91 10.34 -13.65
CA ASN A 174 -1.04 11.02 -14.92
C ASN A 174 -2.29 10.64 -15.72
N HIS A 175 -2.88 9.46 -15.46
CA HIS A 175 -3.96 8.92 -16.30
C HIS A 175 -5.26 8.66 -15.55
N ALA A 176 -5.20 8.28 -14.26
CA ALA A 176 -6.40 8.02 -13.47
C ALA A 176 -6.99 9.31 -12.86
N PHE A 177 -6.15 10.29 -12.53
CA PHE A 177 -6.57 11.59 -11.99
C PHE A 177 -6.53 12.64 -13.08
N THR A 178 -7.67 13.23 -13.39
CA THR A 178 -7.82 14.18 -14.50
C THR A 178 -8.40 15.52 -14.01
N GLN A 179 -8.43 16.51 -14.90
CA GLN A 179 -9.11 17.78 -14.60
C GLN A 179 -10.63 17.65 -14.48
N GLU A 180 -11.19 16.54 -14.98
CA GLU A 180 -12.62 16.27 -14.93
C GLU A 180 -13.05 15.60 -13.62
N GLY A 181 -12.11 14.99 -12.88
CA GLY A 181 -12.39 14.37 -11.59
C GLY A 181 -11.42 13.30 -11.15
N TYR A 182 -11.81 12.63 -10.08
CA TYR A 182 -11.15 11.47 -9.53
C TYR A 182 -11.57 10.18 -10.27
N PRO A 183 -10.78 9.10 -10.13
CA PRO A 183 -11.12 7.81 -10.75
C PRO A 183 -12.30 7.08 -10.10
N GLY A 184 -12.77 7.55 -8.95
CA GLY A 184 -13.89 7.02 -8.16
C GLY A 184 -14.39 8.07 -7.17
N ASP A 185 -15.15 7.64 -6.17
CA ASP A 185 -15.69 8.53 -5.15
C ASP A 185 -14.59 9.13 -4.27
N GLU A 186 -14.76 10.40 -3.91
CA GLU A 186 -13.76 11.16 -3.15
C GLU A 186 -13.60 10.66 -1.70
N ASP A 187 -14.69 10.21 -1.09
CA ASP A 187 -14.76 9.57 0.23
C ASP A 187 -14.11 10.36 1.38
N ASN A 188 -14.69 11.52 1.65
CA ASN A 188 -14.34 12.35 2.81
C ASN A 188 -12.85 12.72 2.93
N GLY A 189 -12.20 13.02 1.82
CA GLY A 189 -10.79 13.40 1.77
C GLY A 189 -9.83 12.25 1.49
N SER A 190 -10.31 11.04 1.33
CA SER A 190 -9.49 9.84 1.11
C SER A 190 -8.77 9.89 -0.23
N MET A 191 -9.51 10.11 -1.32
CA MET A 191 -8.97 10.16 -2.68
C MET A 191 -8.08 11.38 -2.90
N SER A 192 -8.52 12.56 -2.45
CA SER A 192 -7.73 13.79 -2.55
C SER A 192 -6.44 13.71 -1.73
N SER A 193 -6.47 13.13 -0.53
CA SER A 193 -5.26 12.92 0.28
C SER A 193 -4.29 11.94 -0.40
N TRP A 194 -4.80 10.87 -1.01
CA TRP A 194 -3.96 9.95 -1.78
C TRP A 194 -3.27 10.67 -2.92
N TYR A 195 -4.02 11.43 -3.73
CA TYR A 195 -3.48 12.20 -4.85
C TYR A 195 -2.42 13.22 -4.41
N LEU A 196 -2.73 14.02 -3.37
CA LEU A 196 -1.82 15.05 -2.88
C LEU A 196 -0.51 14.46 -2.34
N LEU A 197 -0.58 13.45 -1.47
CA LEU A 197 0.60 12.85 -0.87
C LEU A 197 1.46 12.12 -1.91
N ASN A 198 0.83 11.39 -2.84
CA ASN A 198 1.56 10.75 -3.92
C ASN A 198 2.18 11.77 -4.89
N SER A 199 1.51 12.89 -5.16
CA SER A 199 2.08 13.98 -5.95
C SER A 199 3.31 14.60 -5.28
N LEU A 200 3.39 14.59 -3.95
CA LEU A 200 4.58 14.99 -3.19
C LEU A 200 5.69 13.90 -3.19
N GLY A 201 5.38 12.70 -3.64
CA GLY A 201 6.30 11.57 -3.69
C GLY A 201 6.44 10.81 -2.37
N ILE A 202 5.49 10.92 -1.45
CA ILE A 202 5.46 10.21 -0.17
C ILE A 202 4.05 9.73 0.15
N TYR A 203 3.92 8.56 0.82
CA TYR A 203 2.61 8.06 1.25
C TYR A 203 2.70 7.23 2.54
N PRO A 204 1.82 7.45 3.55
CA PRO A 204 1.81 6.71 4.81
C PRO A 204 1.04 5.39 4.66
N VAL A 205 1.66 4.36 4.09
CA VAL A 205 1.03 3.04 3.89
C VAL A 205 0.55 2.42 5.21
N THR A 206 1.30 2.63 6.29
CA THR A 206 1.00 2.09 7.62
C THR A 206 1.08 3.21 8.67
N PRO A 207 0.03 4.03 8.82
CA PRO A 207 0.08 5.23 9.68
C PRO A 207 0.58 5.00 11.11
N GLY A 208 0.23 3.87 11.73
CA GLY A 208 0.66 3.51 13.08
C GLY A 208 2.18 3.31 13.27
N THR A 209 2.97 3.36 12.20
CA THR A 209 4.44 3.24 12.26
C THR A 209 5.16 4.60 12.25
N GLY A 210 4.45 5.67 11.89
CA GLY A 210 5.06 6.97 11.65
C GLY A 210 6.00 7.01 10.44
N GLN A 211 5.88 6.06 9.50
CA GLN A 211 6.66 6.04 8.27
C GLN A 211 5.84 6.51 7.07
N TYR A 212 6.52 7.21 6.17
CA TYR A 212 6.03 7.59 4.85
C TYR A 212 6.91 6.93 3.79
N LEU A 213 6.34 6.06 2.98
CA LEU A 213 7.08 5.38 1.91
C LEU A 213 7.36 6.36 0.77
N ILE A 214 8.54 6.23 0.16
CA ILE A 214 9.00 7.11 -0.91
C ILE A 214 8.49 6.57 -2.25
N GLY A 215 7.55 7.30 -2.85
CA GLY A 215 7.04 7.03 -4.19
C GLY A 215 7.84 7.76 -5.28
N ILE A 216 7.10 8.47 -6.14
CA ILE A 216 7.66 9.31 -7.19
C ILE A 216 6.88 10.63 -7.24
N PRO A 217 7.54 11.81 -7.09
CA PRO A 217 6.84 13.08 -7.17
C PRO A 217 6.22 13.32 -8.57
N ASN A 218 5.09 14.00 -8.59
CA ASN A 218 4.41 14.45 -9.82
C ASN A 218 4.28 15.98 -9.88
N LEU A 219 5.31 16.68 -9.42
CA LEU A 219 5.42 18.14 -9.40
C LEU A 219 6.90 18.54 -9.45
N ASP A 220 7.22 19.75 -9.88
CA ASP A 220 8.60 20.26 -9.94
C ASP A 220 9.08 20.75 -8.58
N LYS A 221 8.19 21.36 -7.83
CA LYS A 221 8.51 21.91 -6.50
C LYS A 221 7.27 22.00 -5.63
N ALA A 222 7.44 21.69 -4.34
CA ALA A 222 6.46 21.99 -3.29
C ALA A 222 7.15 22.55 -2.05
N CYS A 223 6.39 23.33 -1.29
CA CYS A 223 6.80 23.82 0.03
C CYS A 223 5.63 23.67 1.00
N LEU A 224 5.77 22.80 1.98
CA LEU A 224 4.79 22.61 3.03
C LEU A 224 5.22 23.44 4.25
N HIS A 225 4.36 24.37 4.66
CA HIS A 225 4.60 25.19 5.84
C HIS A 225 4.14 24.46 7.10
N LEU A 226 5.06 24.22 8.01
CA LEU A 226 4.81 23.56 9.28
C LEU A 226 4.74 24.60 10.41
N PRO A 227 4.19 24.23 11.59
CA PRO A 227 4.20 25.09 12.76
C PRO A 227 5.61 25.59 13.11
N ARG A 228 5.68 26.79 13.72
CA ARG A 228 6.93 27.43 14.16
C ARG A 228 7.90 27.78 13.02
N GLY A 229 7.37 28.06 11.82
CA GLY A 229 8.17 28.51 10.68
C GLY A 229 9.02 27.43 10.01
N LYS A 230 8.84 26.16 10.37
CA LYS A 230 9.50 25.04 9.70
C LYS A 230 8.87 24.79 8.32
N GLN A 231 9.62 24.13 7.45
CA GLN A 231 9.16 23.80 6.10
C GLN A 231 9.66 22.42 5.67
N ILE A 232 8.84 21.74 4.87
CA ILE A 232 9.29 20.63 4.05
C ILE A 232 9.36 21.17 2.63
N VAL A 233 10.55 21.17 2.06
CA VAL A 233 10.79 21.60 0.69
C VAL A 233 11.04 20.37 -0.16
N ILE A 234 10.27 20.20 -1.23
CA ILE A 234 10.43 19.10 -2.19
C ILE A 234 10.79 19.73 -3.53
N ASN A 235 11.92 19.35 -4.08
CA ASN A 235 12.34 19.70 -5.43
C ASN A 235 12.42 18.42 -6.26
N CYS A 236 11.93 18.46 -7.49
CA CYS A 236 11.95 17.33 -8.40
C CYS A 236 12.52 17.75 -9.76
N LYS A 237 13.72 17.31 -10.05
CA LYS A 237 14.36 17.53 -11.35
C LYS A 237 13.98 16.42 -12.32
N GLY A 238 13.53 16.81 -13.51
CA GLY A 238 13.18 15.87 -14.56
C GLY A 238 11.76 15.33 -14.42
N ASN A 239 10.83 16.13 -13.87
CA ASN A 239 9.42 15.76 -13.80
C ASN A 239 8.75 15.92 -15.17
N VAL A 240 9.01 14.93 -16.04
CA VAL A 240 8.39 14.80 -17.36
C VAL A 240 7.77 13.39 -17.49
N PRO A 241 6.74 13.20 -18.32
CA PRO A 241 6.04 11.91 -18.42
C PRO A 241 6.94 10.71 -18.69
N GLN A 242 8.02 10.90 -19.46
CA GLN A 242 8.94 9.83 -19.83
C GLN A 242 9.85 9.38 -18.67
N TYR A 243 10.10 10.23 -17.67
CA TYR A 243 10.97 9.91 -16.54
C TYR A 243 10.16 9.31 -15.41
N GLN A 244 10.16 7.99 -15.35
CA GLN A 244 9.27 7.20 -14.51
C GLN A 244 9.95 6.61 -13.27
N PHE A 245 11.23 6.92 -13.05
CA PHE A 245 12.00 6.35 -11.95
C PHE A 245 12.75 7.43 -11.17
N VAL A 246 12.78 7.31 -9.87
CA VAL A 246 13.66 8.09 -9.00
C VAL A 246 15.06 7.51 -9.14
N THR A 247 15.97 8.26 -9.80
CA THR A 247 17.35 7.85 -10.00
C THR A 247 18.26 8.31 -8.88
N LYS A 248 17.88 9.37 -8.18
CA LYS A 248 18.59 9.90 -7.01
C LYS A 248 17.60 10.58 -6.07
N LEU A 249 17.84 10.44 -4.76
CA LEU A 249 17.20 11.22 -3.72
C LEU A 249 18.27 11.72 -2.75
N ASP A 250 18.26 13.02 -2.49
CA ASP A 250 19.00 13.61 -1.37
C ASP A 250 18.02 14.08 -0.29
N PHE A 251 18.35 13.80 0.96
CA PHE A 251 17.66 14.29 2.15
C PHE A 251 18.58 15.30 2.87
N ASN A 252 18.16 16.56 2.97
CA ASN A 252 18.96 17.65 3.50
C ASN A 252 20.37 17.70 2.87
N HIS A 253 20.42 17.62 1.54
CA HIS A 253 21.63 17.65 0.71
C HIS A 253 22.58 16.43 0.88
N HIS A 254 22.15 15.36 1.52
CA HIS A 254 22.90 14.12 1.67
C HIS A 254 22.20 12.97 0.91
N PRO A 255 22.96 12.09 0.24
CA PRO A 255 22.38 10.94 -0.43
C PRO A 255 21.52 10.10 0.52
N TYR A 256 20.33 9.73 0.07
CA TYR A 256 19.36 8.99 0.87
C TYR A 256 18.94 7.71 0.14
N HIS A 257 19.05 6.57 0.82
CA HIS A 257 18.84 5.25 0.21
C HIS A 257 17.67 4.46 0.82
N LYS A 258 17.15 4.88 1.98
CA LYS A 258 15.99 4.22 2.57
C LYS A 258 14.75 4.41 1.69
N LEU A 259 13.87 3.43 1.72
CA LEU A 259 12.59 3.46 0.99
C LEU A 259 11.45 4.15 1.77
N TYR A 260 11.76 4.79 2.89
CA TYR A 260 10.81 5.50 3.74
C TYR A 260 11.46 6.70 4.44
N LEU A 261 10.64 7.64 4.85
CA LEU A 261 10.97 8.74 5.77
C LEU A 261 10.20 8.55 7.06
N THR A 262 10.73 9.04 8.18
CA THR A 262 9.99 9.02 9.46
C THR A 262 9.20 10.32 9.65
N HIS A 263 8.11 10.25 10.41
CA HIS A 263 7.34 11.43 10.80
C HIS A 263 8.22 12.46 11.52
N ASP A 264 9.10 11.97 12.38
CA ASP A 264 10.05 12.82 13.12
C ASP A 264 11.02 13.58 12.21
N ASP A 265 11.45 12.97 11.10
CA ASP A 265 12.28 13.65 10.11
C ASP A 265 11.52 14.78 9.43
N LEU A 266 10.27 14.52 9.06
CA LEU A 266 9.42 15.48 8.36
C LEU A 266 9.04 16.67 9.25
N VAL A 267 8.59 16.44 10.49
CA VAL A 267 8.14 17.54 11.39
C VAL A 267 9.26 18.44 11.91
N LYS A 268 10.51 18.03 11.76
CA LYS A 268 11.68 18.90 12.04
C LYS A 268 11.88 19.96 10.95
N GLY A 269 11.25 19.78 9.80
CA GLY A 269 11.54 20.49 8.57
C GLY A 269 12.69 19.84 7.82
N CYS A 270 12.56 19.70 6.51
CA CYS A 270 13.58 19.03 5.70
C CYS A 270 13.50 19.49 4.23
N GLN A 271 14.53 19.15 3.49
CA GLN A 271 14.57 19.29 2.04
C GLN A 271 14.75 17.90 1.41
N LEU A 272 13.92 17.62 0.41
CA LEU A 272 13.95 16.42 -0.42
C LEU A 272 14.24 16.84 -1.84
N ASP A 273 15.37 16.41 -2.38
CA ASP A 273 15.79 16.70 -3.76
C ASP A 273 15.75 15.41 -4.59
N PHE A 274 14.70 15.27 -5.38
CA PHE A 274 14.49 14.14 -6.28
C PHE A 274 15.10 14.43 -7.65
N GLN A 275 15.69 13.40 -8.25
CA GLN A 275 16.04 13.38 -9.67
C GLN A 275 15.36 12.19 -10.34
N LEU A 276 14.59 12.45 -11.38
CA LEU A 276 13.92 11.43 -12.17
C LEU A 276 14.71 11.09 -13.43
N GLY A 277 14.46 9.90 -13.98
CA GLY A 277 15.10 9.43 -15.21
C GLY A 277 14.39 8.27 -15.87
N LEU A 278 14.89 7.86 -17.05
CA LEU A 278 14.33 6.81 -17.89
C LEU A 278 14.63 5.38 -17.39
N VAL A 279 15.74 5.21 -16.67
CA VAL A 279 16.22 3.89 -16.27
C VAL A 279 16.30 3.83 -14.75
N PRO A 280 15.74 2.80 -14.12
CA PRO A 280 15.85 2.65 -12.67
C PRO A 280 17.30 2.41 -12.24
N PRO A 281 17.72 2.99 -11.10
CA PRO A 281 19.08 2.78 -10.60
C PRO A 281 19.24 1.33 -10.10
N GLN A 282 20.45 0.79 -10.25
CA GLN A 282 20.84 -0.51 -9.74
C GLN A 282 21.26 -0.36 -8.26
N ILE A 283 20.27 -0.33 -7.36
CA ILE A 283 20.50 -0.21 -5.91
C ILE A 283 20.15 -1.53 -5.23
N HIS A 284 21.08 -2.01 -4.39
CA HIS A 284 20.80 -3.13 -3.50
C HIS A 284 20.37 -2.59 -2.13
N TYR A 285 19.12 -2.87 -1.75
CA TYR A 285 18.55 -2.44 -0.47
C TYR A 285 18.79 -3.49 0.61
N CYS A 286 19.37 -3.09 1.73
CA CYS A 286 19.48 -3.94 2.92
C CYS A 286 18.17 -3.90 3.73
N SER A 287 18.06 -4.72 4.76
CA SER A 287 16.84 -4.78 5.59
C SER A 287 16.50 -3.45 6.27
N ALA A 288 17.52 -2.65 6.63
CA ALA A 288 17.34 -1.34 7.25
C ALA A 288 16.80 -0.26 6.28
N ASP A 289 16.89 -0.50 4.98
CA ASP A 289 16.38 0.39 3.95
C ASP A 289 14.90 0.12 3.62
N LEU A 290 14.40 -1.08 3.98
CA LEU A 290 13.03 -1.49 3.71
C LEU A 290 12.05 -0.86 4.72
N PRO A 291 10.77 -0.69 4.34
CA PRO A 291 9.74 -0.21 5.25
C PRO A 291 9.54 -1.14 6.46
N PHE A 292 8.96 -0.59 7.50
CA PHE A 292 8.59 -1.33 8.71
C PHE A 292 7.70 -2.55 8.39
N SER A 293 7.96 -3.64 9.10
CA SER A 293 7.06 -4.78 9.23
C SER A 293 7.20 -5.34 10.64
N LEU A 294 6.09 -5.71 11.27
CA LEU A 294 6.08 -6.19 12.67
C LEU A 294 6.94 -7.44 12.84
N THR A 295 6.94 -8.31 11.84
CA THR A 295 7.82 -9.47 11.82
C THR A 295 8.71 -9.45 10.58
N THR A 296 10.02 -9.53 10.79
CA THR A 296 11.06 -9.51 9.76
C THR A 296 11.50 -10.90 9.32
#